data_8b23a81b3e13585593c5784835aa803a
#
_entry.id   8b23a81b3e13585593c5784835aa803a
#
_cell.length_a   1.000
_cell.length_b   1.000
_cell.length_c   1.000
_cell.angle_alpha   90.00
_cell.angle_beta   90.00
_cell.angle_gamma   90.00
#
_symmetry.space_group_name_H-M   'P 1'
#
loop_
_entity.id
_entity.type
_entity.pdbx_description
1 polymer ?
#
loop_
_entity_poly.entity_id
_entity_poly.type
_entity_poly.pdbx_seq_one_letter_code
_entity_poly.pdbx_strand_id
1 'polypeptide(L)'
;NHTLGFPRVGLRRELKKAQESYWAGNSTREELLTVGRELRARHWDQQKQAGIDLLPVGDFAWYDHVLTTSLLLGNVPPRHQNKDGSVDIDTLFRIGRGRAPTGEPAAAAEMTKWFNTNYHYMVPEFVKGQQFKLTWTQLLEEVDEALALGHNVKPVLLGPVTYLWLGKVKGEQFDRLSLLNDILPVYQQVLAELAKRGIEWVQIDEPALVLELPQAWLDAYKPAYDALQGQVKLLLTTYFEGVTP
;
A
#
# COMPACT_ATOMS: atom_id res chain seq x y z
N ASN A 1 -19.75 12.75 -0.82
CA ASN A 1 -18.95 12.52 -2.04
C ASN A 1 -17.56 12.01 -1.67
N HIS A 2 -16.97 11.16 -2.52
CA HIS A 2 -15.61 10.68 -2.36
C HIS A 2 -14.99 10.39 -3.73
N THR A 3 -13.65 10.25 -3.75
CA THR A 3 -12.88 9.79 -4.91
C THR A 3 -12.14 8.50 -4.56
N LEU A 4 -11.70 7.76 -5.56
CA LEU A 4 -10.89 6.54 -5.34
C LEU A 4 -9.47 6.86 -4.88
N GLY A 5 -8.94 7.99 -5.29
CA GLY A 5 -7.60 8.46 -5.00
C GLY A 5 -7.28 9.73 -5.77
N PHE A 6 -6.08 10.28 -5.56
CA PHE A 6 -5.62 11.51 -6.20
C PHE A 6 -4.19 11.35 -6.72
N PRO A 7 -3.84 11.88 -7.91
CA PRO A 7 -2.50 11.79 -8.45
C PRO A 7 -1.45 12.40 -7.52
N ARG A 8 -0.42 11.62 -7.18
CA ARG A 8 0.58 11.99 -6.16
C ARG A 8 1.78 12.80 -6.66
N VAL A 9 2.03 12.79 -7.97
CA VAL A 9 3.29 13.30 -8.53
C VAL A 9 3.47 14.82 -8.39
N GLY A 10 2.37 15.56 -8.26
CA GLY A 10 2.33 17.02 -8.25
C GLY A 10 2.34 17.63 -9.66
N LEU A 11 1.81 18.85 -9.77
CA LEU A 11 1.67 19.58 -11.06
C LEU A 11 2.99 19.78 -11.81
N ARG A 12 4.09 19.96 -11.06
CA ARG A 12 5.44 20.20 -11.61
C ARG A 12 6.36 19.01 -11.39
N ARG A 13 5.78 17.82 -11.15
CA ARG A 13 6.51 16.59 -10.82
C ARG A 13 7.37 16.72 -9.57
N GLU A 14 6.89 17.42 -8.56
CA GLU A 14 7.63 17.71 -7.33
C GLU A 14 8.07 16.43 -6.63
N LEU A 15 7.21 15.41 -6.58
CA LEU A 15 7.55 14.12 -5.96
C LEU A 15 8.72 13.46 -6.70
N LYS A 16 8.67 13.39 -8.02
CA LYS A 16 9.74 12.80 -8.83
C LYS A 16 11.07 13.51 -8.62
N LYS A 17 11.07 14.83 -8.68
CA LYS A 17 12.27 15.65 -8.48
C LYS A 17 12.86 15.45 -7.09
N ALA A 18 12.02 15.42 -6.05
CA ALA A 18 12.46 15.20 -4.67
C ALA A 18 13.07 13.81 -4.50
N GLN A 19 12.48 12.77 -5.07
CA GLN A 19 13.00 11.41 -5.03
C GLN A 19 14.34 11.28 -5.76
N GLU A 20 14.44 11.82 -6.97
CA GLU A 20 15.69 11.79 -7.75
C GLU A 20 16.82 12.53 -7.03
N SER A 21 16.53 13.68 -6.43
CA SER A 21 17.48 14.43 -5.60
C SER A 21 17.96 13.61 -4.38
N TYR A 22 17.04 12.98 -3.68
CA TYR A 22 17.35 12.12 -2.54
C TYR A 22 18.19 10.91 -2.96
N TRP A 23 17.82 10.22 -4.03
CA TRP A 23 18.56 9.06 -4.52
C TRP A 23 19.98 9.42 -5.01
N ALA A 24 20.15 10.62 -5.51
CA ALA A 24 21.46 11.14 -5.91
C ALA A 24 22.35 11.62 -4.75
N GLY A 25 21.81 11.67 -3.52
CA GLY A 25 22.51 12.17 -2.35
C GLY A 25 22.55 13.70 -2.23
N ASN A 26 21.72 14.40 -3.02
CA ASN A 26 21.67 15.87 -3.06
C ASN A 26 20.69 16.49 -2.05
N SER A 27 19.87 15.69 -1.43
CA SER A 27 18.93 16.11 -0.39
C SER A 27 18.84 15.08 0.74
N THR A 28 18.38 15.53 1.90
CA THR A 28 18.21 14.67 3.09
C THR A 28 16.89 13.91 3.03
N ARG A 29 16.79 12.85 3.85
CA ARG A 29 15.53 12.12 4.04
C ARG A 29 14.42 13.07 4.53
N GLU A 30 14.73 13.96 5.48
CA GLU A 30 13.76 14.91 6.02
C GLU A 30 13.23 15.87 4.94
N GLU A 31 14.08 16.34 4.04
CA GLU A 31 13.67 17.17 2.91
C GLU A 31 12.72 16.41 1.98
N LEU A 32 13.00 15.12 1.70
CA LEU A 32 12.11 14.27 0.92
C LEU A 32 10.75 14.10 1.61
N LEU A 33 10.74 13.76 2.89
CA LEU A 33 9.52 13.57 3.66
C LEU A 33 8.68 14.85 3.74
N THR A 34 9.33 16.00 3.83
CA THR A 34 8.68 17.32 3.83
C THR A 34 7.95 17.59 2.52
N VAL A 35 8.58 17.30 1.37
CA VAL A 35 7.90 17.42 0.06
C VAL A 35 6.66 16.52 0.00
N GLY A 36 6.74 15.31 0.51
CA GLY A 36 5.59 14.41 0.58
C GLY A 36 4.44 14.97 1.42
N ARG A 37 4.74 15.51 2.61
CA ARG A 37 3.74 16.16 3.47
C ARG A 37 3.08 17.37 2.79
N GLU A 38 3.86 18.21 2.15
CA GLU A 38 3.35 19.38 1.44
C GLU A 38 2.45 19.00 0.26
N LEU A 39 2.83 17.98 -0.51
CA LEU A 39 2.03 17.46 -1.61
C LEU A 39 0.69 16.91 -1.10
N ARG A 40 0.71 16.08 -0.06
CA ARG A 40 -0.52 15.52 0.53
C ARG A 40 -1.45 16.62 1.04
N ALA A 41 -0.92 17.56 1.81
CA ALA A 41 -1.69 18.67 2.35
C ALA A 41 -2.39 19.47 1.23
N ARG A 42 -1.65 19.81 0.17
CA ARG A 42 -2.18 20.52 -0.99
C ARG A 42 -3.25 19.72 -1.73
N HIS A 43 -3.02 18.42 -1.95
CA HIS A 43 -3.96 17.57 -2.66
C HIS A 43 -5.24 17.31 -1.86
N TRP A 44 -5.17 17.18 -0.55
CA TRP A 44 -6.34 17.10 0.32
C TRP A 44 -7.15 18.40 0.29
N ASP A 45 -6.48 19.54 0.37
CA ASP A 45 -7.14 20.84 0.31
C ASP A 45 -7.85 21.05 -1.04
N GLN A 46 -7.21 20.71 -2.15
CA GLN A 46 -7.82 20.78 -3.49
C GLN A 46 -9.09 19.92 -3.59
N GLN A 47 -9.07 18.71 -3.09
CA GLN A 47 -10.23 17.82 -3.09
C GLN A 47 -11.34 18.37 -2.19
N LYS A 48 -11.01 18.88 -1.02
CA LYS A 48 -11.98 19.50 -0.11
C LYS A 48 -12.65 20.73 -0.74
N GLN A 49 -11.87 21.60 -1.37
CA GLN A 49 -12.40 22.77 -2.09
C GLN A 49 -13.28 22.39 -3.27
N ALA A 50 -13.01 21.24 -3.91
CA ALA A 50 -13.86 20.71 -4.97
C ALA A 50 -15.15 20.02 -4.48
N GLY A 51 -15.41 20.01 -3.18
CA GLY A 51 -16.63 19.45 -2.59
C GLY A 51 -16.57 17.95 -2.28
N ILE A 52 -15.37 17.37 -2.16
CA ILE A 52 -15.22 16.01 -1.70
C ILE A 52 -15.38 15.95 -0.18
N ASP A 53 -16.28 15.13 0.29
CA ASP A 53 -16.61 15.00 1.72
C ASP A 53 -15.66 14.05 2.46
N LEU A 54 -15.32 12.92 1.81
CA LEU A 54 -14.41 11.91 2.35
C LEU A 54 -13.11 11.92 1.55
N LEU A 55 -12.03 12.35 2.17
CA LEU A 55 -10.74 12.49 1.50
C LEU A 55 -9.94 11.18 1.59
N PRO A 56 -9.44 10.65 0.45
CA PRO A 56 -8.61 9.46 0.47
C PRO A 56 -7.25 9.73 1.12
N VAL A 57 -6.81 8.82 1.96
CA VAL A 57 -5.48 8.78 2.58
C VAL A 57 -4.93 7.37 2.42
N GLY A 58 -3.66 7.25 2.00
CA GLY A 58 -3.04 5.96 1.70
C GLY A 58 -2.96 5.66 0.19
N ASP A 59 -3.50 6.53 -0.65
CA ASP A 59 -3.31 6.54 -2.10
C ASP A 59 -1.97 7.17 -2.51
N PHE A 60 -1.28 7.83 -1.58
CA PHE A 60 0.08 8.32 -1.76
C PHE A 60 1.09 7.17 -1.57
N ALA A 61 1.97 6.97 -2.53
CA ALA A 61 3.03 5.97 -2.46
C ALA A 61 4.37 6.57 -2.87
N TRP A 62 5.42 6.26 -2.12
CA TRP A 62 6.78 6.70 -2.44
C TRP A 62 7.34 6.02 -3.69
N TYR A 63 6.84 4.87 -4.06
CA TYR A 63 7.24 4.14 -5.26
C TYR A 63 6.02 3.52 -5.95
N ASP A 64 5.43 2.45 -5.39
CA ASP A 64 4.14 1.92 -5.80
C ASP A 64 3.34 1.43 -4.59
N HIS A 65 2.02 1.34 -4.72
CA HIS A 65 1.13 1.02 -3.60
C HIS A 65 1.16 -0.47 -3.21
N VAL A 66 1.52 -1.38 -4.12
CA VAL A 66 1.71 -2.80 -3.80
C VAL A 66 2.95 -2.98 -2.92
N LEU A 67 4.03 -2.30 -3.25
CA LEU A 67 5.26 -2.28 -2.44
C LEU A 67 5.00 -1.67 -1.06
N THR A 68 4.24 -0.59 -0.98
CA THR A 68 3.82 -0.01 0.30
C THR A 68 3.06 -1.03 1.15
N THR A 69 2.19 -1.82 0.54
CA THR A 69 1.46 -2.90 1.22
C THR A 69 2.40 -4.00 1.70
N SER A 70 3.39 -4.38 0.90
CA SER A 70 4.42 -5.34 1.34
C SER A 70 5.14 -4.86 2.60
N LEU A 71 5.53 -3.59 2.67
CA LEU A 71 6.17 -3.05 3.85
C LEU A 71 5.23 -2.98 5.05
N LEU A 72 3.97 -2.59 4.83
CA LEU A 72 2.94 -2.61 5.88
C LEU A 72 2.84 -3.99 6.54
N LEU A 73 2.84 -5.05 5.73
CA LEU A 73 2.71 -6.43 6.17
C LEU A 73 4.02 -7.06 6.68
N GLY A 74 5.13 -6.32 6.63
CA GLY A 74 6.45 -6.85 7.00
C GLY A 74 7.02 -7.83 5.97
N ASN A 75 6.53 -7.79 4.74
CA ASN A 75 7.04 -8.63 3.65
C ASN A 75 8.24 -7.98 2.98
N VAL A 76 9.41 -8.14 3.58
CA VAL A 76 10.69 -7.65 3.06
C VAL A 76 11.56 -8.84 2.68
N PRO A 77 11.99 -8.97 1.41
CA PRO A 77 12.91 -10.04 1.02
C PRO A 77 14.20 -10.01 1.86
N PRO A 78 14.76 -11.18 2.25
CA PRO A 78 15.93 -11.22 3.13
C PRO A 78 17.12 -10.39 2.65
N ARG A 79 17.35 -10.31 1.33
CA ARG A 79 18.43 -9.52 0.73
C ARG A 79 18.29 -7.99 0.94
N HIS A 80 17.09 -7.52 1.29
CA HIS A 80 16.79 -6.10 1.51
C HIS A 80 16.54 -5.75 2.97
N GLN A 81 16.58 -6.73 3.88
CA GLN A 81 16.33 -6.48 5.29
C GLN A 81 17.48 -5.66 5.91
N ASN A 82 17.13 -4.71 6.77
CA ASN A 82 18.10 -4.03 7.63
C ASN A 82 18.61 -5.01 8.71
N LYS A 83 19.86 -4.84 9.12
CA LYS A 83 20.50 -5.73 10.13
C LYS A 83 19.77 -5.73 11.47
N ASP A 84 19.16 -4.61 11.84
CA ASP A 84 18.37 -4.46 13.07
C ASP A 84 16.90 -4.87 12.93
N GLY A 85 16.49 -5.35 11.75
CA GLY A 85 15.12 -5.75 11.44
C GLY A 85 14.13 -4.60 11.26
N SER A 86 14.58 -3.34 11.32
CA SER A 86 13.75 -2.18 11.06
C SER A 86 13.35 -2.05 9.59
N VAL A 87 12.24 -1.36 9.34
CA VAL A 87 11.74 -1.04 8.00
C VAL A 87 11.67 0.47 7.88
N ASP A 88 12.26 1.03 6.84
CA ASP A 88 12.27 2.47 6.56
C ASP A 88 12.07 2.75 5.06
N ILE A 89 12.07 4.03 4.69
CA ILE A 89 11.88 4.43 3.28
C ILE A 89 13.00 3.90 2.38
N ASP A 90 14.22 3.74 2.90
CA ASP A 90 15.32 3.17 2.13
C ASP A 90 15.15 1.68 1.87
N THR A 91 14.51 0.94 2.79
CA THR A 91 14.08 -0.44 2.54
C THR A 91 13.17 -0.51 1.33
N LEU A 92 12.17 0.38 1.26
CA LEU A 92 11.26 0.49 0.13
C LEU A 92 12.01 0.79 -1.17
N PHE A 93 12.91 1.74 -1.18
CA PHE A 93 13.68 2.09 -2.37
C PHE A 93 14.67 1.00 -2.80
N ARG A 94 15.27 0.26 -1.85
CA ARG A 94 16.12 -0.89 -2.20
C ARG A 94 15.33 -1.99 -2.91
N ILE A 95 14.14 -2.30 -2.42
CA ILE A 95 13.27 -3.30 -3.08
C ILE A 95 12.90 -2.83 -4.48
N GLY A 96 12.53 -1.56 -4.64
CA GLY A 96 12.09 -1.00 -5.93
C GLY A 96 13.20 -0.78 -6.93
N ARG A 97 14.39 -0.39 -6.48
CA ARG A 97 15.49 0.06 -7.34
C ARG A 97 16.79 -0.74 -7.21
N GLY A 98 16.87 -1.65 -6.24
CA GLY A 98 18.09 -2.40 -5.91
C GLY A 98 19.09 -1.62 -5.05
N ARG A 99 18.87 -0.36 -4.79
CA ARG A 99 19.73 0.51 -3.97
C ARG A 99 18.98 1.71 -3.41
N ALA A 100 19.50 2.25 -2.33
CA ALA A 100 19.04 3.48 -1.68
C ALA A 100 20.25 4.19 -1.05
N PRO A 101 20.09 5.43 -0.52
CA PRO A 101 21.16 6.14 0.17
C PRO A 101 21.77 5.37 1.33
N THR A 102 21.02 4.50 2.01
CA THR A 102 21.51 3.61 3.08
C THR A 102 21.21 2.16 2.79
N GLY A 103 21.93 1.26 3.46
CA GLY A 103 21.81 -0.19 3.32
C GLY A 103 22.60 -0.75 2.15
N GLU A 104 22.73 -2.07 2.13
CA GLU A 104 23.49 -2.79 1.10
C GLU A 104 22.66 -2.94 -0.19
N PRO A 105 23.21 -2.62 -1.36
CA PRO A 105 22.55 -2.89 -2.63
C PRO A 105 22.28 -4.39 -2.82
N ALA A 106 21.14 -4.71 -3.41
CA ALA A 106 20.77 -6.06 -3.80
C ALA A 106 19.81 -6.01 -4.99
N ALA A 107 19.58 -7.14 -5.66
CA ALA A 107 18.69 -7.18 -6.80
C ALA A 107 17.29 -6.64 -6.46
N ALA A 108 16.79 -5.71 -7.26
CA ALA A 108 15.43 -5.21 -7.15
C ALA A 108 14.41 -6.34 -7.32
N ALA A 109 13.21 -6.16 -6.78
CA ALA A 109 12.10 -7.04 -7.05
C ALA A 109 11.67 -6.94 -8.53
N GLU A 110 10.99 -7.94 -9.02
CA GLU A 110 10.40 -7.93 -10.36
C GLU A 110 9.34 -6.81 -10.45
N MET A 111 9.33 -6.12 -11.59
CA MET A 111 8.33 -5.10 -11.91
C MET A 111 7.47 -5.59 -13.07
N THR A 112 6.16 -5.50 -12.94
CA THR A 112 5.22 -5.87 -13.98
C THR A 112 4.03 -4.91 -14.04
N LYS A 113 3.23 -5.01 -15.10
CA LYS A 113 2.08 -4.12 -15.30
C LYS A 113 0.99 -4.36 -14.27
N TRP A 114 0.45 -3.27 -13.76
CA TRP A 114 -0.78 -3.24 -12.98
C TRP A 114 -1.97 -3.55 -13.90
N PHE A 115 -2.42 -4.80 -13.90
CA PHE A 115 -3.48 -5.30 -14.79
C PHE A 115 -3.19 -4.96 -16.26
N ASN A 116 -4.16 -4.39 -16.98
CA ASN A 116 -4.02 -3.99 -18.39
C ASN A 116 -3.55 -2.54 -18.58
N THR A 117 -3.04 -1.90 -17.53
CA THR A 117 -2.56 -0.52 -17.58
C THR A 117 -1.07 -0.42 -17.93
N ASN A 118 -0.59 0.81 -18.16
CA ASN A 118 0.83 1.10 -18.30
C ASN A 118 1.51 1.40 -16.94
N TYR A 119 0.76 1.43 -15.86
CA TYR A 119 1.32 1.53 -14.52
C TYR A 119 1.95 0.19 -14.12
N HIS A 120 3.11 0.24 -13.49
CA HIS A 120 3.84 -0.95 -13.05
C HIS A 120 3.91 -0.99 -11.53
N TYR A 121 3.91 -2.21 -10.98
CA TYR A 121 4.08 -2.46 -9.55
C TYR A 121 5.24 -3.41 -9.30
N MET A 122 5.80 -3.37 -8.09
CA MET A 122 6.82 -4.31 -7.63
C MET A 122 6.15 -5.58 -7.12
N VAL A 123 6.50 -6.72 -7.73
CA VAL A 123 5.87 -8.01 -7.43
C VAL A 123 6.26 -8.47 -6.02
N PRO A 124 5.28 -8.68 -5.12
CA PRO A 124 5.54 -9.27 -3.81
C PRO A 124 6.17 -10.67 -3.94
N GLU A 125 7.15 -10.94 -3.10
CA GLU A 125 7.80 -12.25 -3.04
C GLU A 125 7.33 -13.00 -1.80
N PHE A 126 6.88 -14.25 -1.98
CA PHE A 126 6.41 -15.11 -0.91
C PHE A 126 7.30 -16.34 -0.76
N VAL A 127 7.65 -16.67 0.47
CA VAL A 127 8.40 -17.89 0.80
C VAL A 127 7.59 -18.76 1.77
N LYS A 128 7.79 -20.06 1.70
CA LYS A 128 7.12 -21.01 2.60
C LYS A 128 7.47 -20.71 4.07
N GLY A 129 6.45 -20.70 4.93
CA GLY A 129 6.63 -20.43 6.36
C GLY A 129 6.86 -18.96 6.72
N GLN A 130 6.63 -18.05 5.78
CA GLN A 130 6.81 -16.60 5.97
C GLN A 130 5.93 -16.07 7.11
N GLN A 131 6.50 -15.17 7.93
CA GLN A 131 5.79 -14.47 8.99
C GLN A 131 5.43 -13.06 8.52
N PHE A 132 4.28 -12.57 8.96
CA PHE A 132 3.79 -11.22 8.69
C PHE A 132 3.51 -10.48 9.99
N LYS A 133 3.79 -9.19 10.01
CA LYS A 133 3.44 -8.28 11.11
C LYS A 133 3.37 -6.84 10.60
N LEU A 134 2.63 -5.99 11.29
CA LEU A 134 2.61 -4.56 11.00
C LEU A 134 3.98 -3.93 11.29
N THR A 135 4.68 -3.48 10.25
CA THR A 135 6.03 -2.88 10.36
C THR A 135 6.13 -1.47 9.79
N TRP A 136 5.41 -1.18 8.71
CA TRP A 136 5.41 0.12 8.06
C TRP A 136 4.15 0.89 8.42
N THR A 137 4.29 1.94 9.20
CA THR A 137 3.16 2.69 9.77
C THR A 137 2.78 3.94 8.97
N GLN A 138 3.27 4.07 7.74
CA GLN A 138 3.03 5.24 6.90
C GLN A 138 1.54 5.60 6.79
N LEU A 139 0.65 4.63 6.58
CA LEU A 139 -0.79 4.88 6.48
C LEU A 139 -1.33 5.55 7.75
N LEU A 140 -0.95 5.03 8.91
CA LEU A 140 -1.42 5.56 10.21
C LEU A 140 -0.88 6.98 10.45
N GLU A 141 0.37 7.23 10.10
CA GLU A 141 0.99 8.56 10.20
C GLU A 141 0.33 9.57 9.27
N GLU A 142 0.02 9.18 8.03
CA GLU A 142 -0.68 10.03 7.07
C GLU A 142 -2.14 10.29 7.48
N VAL A 143 -2.81 9.32 8.09
CA VAL A 143 -4.14 9.52 8.67
C VAL A 143 -4.08 10.55 9.81
N ASP A 144 -3.13 10.41 10.72
CA ASP A 144 -2.93 11.38 11.82
C ASP A 144 -2.64 12.78 11.28
N GLU A 145 -1.82 12.88 10.22
CA GLU A 145 -1.50 14.13 9.52
C GLU A 145 -2.76 14.80 8.95
N ALA A 146 -3.61 14.04 8.24
CA ALA A 146 -4.84 14.56 7.66
C ALA A 146 -5.87 14.96 8.72
N LEU A 147 -6.02 14.18 9.79
CA LEU A 147 -6.90 14.49 10.91
C LEU A 147 -6.45 15.77 11.64
N ALA A 148 -5.14 15.97 11.81
CA ALA A 148 -4.59 17.20 12.41
C ALA A 148 -4.90 18.45 11.57
N LEU A 149 -5.07 18.30 10.26
CA LEU A 149 -5.51 19.38 9.35
C LEU A 149 -7.03 19.58 9.33
N GLY A 150 -7.78 18.81 10.11
CA GLY A 150 -9.25 18.92 10.23
C GLY A 150 -10.01 18.24 9.10
N HIS A 151 -9.41 17.32 8.37
CA HIS A 151 -10.07 16.60 7.27
C HIS A 151 -10.89 15.42 7.76
N ASN A 152 -11.95 15.11 7.00
CA ASN A 152 -12.71 13.88 7.12
C ASN A 152 -12.07 12.82 6.21
N VAL A 153 -11.55 11.76 6.80
CA VAL A 153 -10.60 10.85 6.16
C VAL A 153 -11.25 9.51 5.81
N LYS A 154 -10.99 9.05 4.61
CA LYS A 154 -11.27 7.69 4.15
C LYS A 154 -9.94 7.01 3.80
N PRO A 155 -9.35 6.20 4.69
CA PRO A 155 -8.14 5.44 4.38
C PRO A 155 -8.37 4.46 3.23
N VAL A 156 -7.32 4.25 2.42
CA VAL A 156 -7.32 3.34 1.27
C VAL A 156 -6.28 2.25 1.50
N LEU A 157 -6.71 1.00 1.39
CA LEU A 157 -5.85 -0.19 1.48
C LEU A 157 -5.99 -1.03 0.22
N LEU A 158 -4.89 -1.64 -0.22
CA LEU A 158 -4.95 -2.74 -1.18
C LEU A 158 -5.50 -3.97 -0.45
N GLY A 159 -6.48 -4.66 -1.06
CA GLY A 159 -7.13 -5.81 -0.46
C GLY A 159 -6.22 -7.03 -0.35
N PRO A 160 -6.45 -7.89 0.65
CA PRO A 160 -5.59 -9.03 0.94
C PRO A 160 -5.60 -10.08 -0.18
N VAL A 161 -6.72 -10.33 -0.82
CA VAL A 161 -6.81 -11.34 -1.89
C VAL A 161 -6.09 -10.85 -3.14
N THR A 162 -6.30 -9.61 -3.56
CA THR A 162 -5.57 -9.00 -4.68
C THR A 162 -4.06 -8.96 -4.39
N TYR A 163 -3.65 -8.60 -3.17
CA TYR A 163 -2.24 -8.59 -2.80
C TYR A 163 -1.57 -9.95 -3.00
N LEU A 164 -2.19 -11.03 -2.53
CA LEU A 164 -1.66 -12.39 -2.73
C LEU A 164 -1.67 -12.81 -4.20
N TRP A 165 -2.71 -12.43 -4.95
CA TRP A 165 -2.80 -12.71 -6.39
C TRP A 165 -1.64 -12.10 -7.18
N LEU A 166 -1.24 -10.88 -6.83
CA LEU A 166 -0.19 -10.12 -7.51
C LEU A 166 1.22 -10.61 -7.22
N GLY A 167 1.44 -11.42 -6.19
CA GLY A 167 2.75 -11.90 -5.78
C GLY A 167 3.17 -13.21 -6.45
N LYS A 168 4.42 -13.58 -6.21
CA LYS A 168 5.04 -14.82 -6.70
C LYS A 168 5.73 -15.57 -5.59
N VAL A 169 5.62 -16.88 -5.63
CA VAL A 169 6.36 -17.79 -4.74
C VAL A 169 7.83 -17.86 -5.18
N LYS A 170 8.73 -17.77 -4.21
CA LYS A 170 10.18 -17.93 -4.40
C LYS A 170 10.66 -19.12 -3.55
N GLY A 171 11.62 -19.89 -4.11
CA GLY A 171 12.15 -21.07 -3.44
C GLY A 171 11.21 -22.27 -3.48
N GLU A 172 10.99 -22.92 -2.34
CA GLU A 172 10.09 -24.07 -2.24
C GLU A 172 8.66 -23.68 -2.63
N GLN A 173 8.06 -24.47 -3.53
CA GLN A 173 6.72 -24.20 -4.02
C GLN A 173 5.65 -24.53 -2.98
N PHE A 174 4.67 -23.67 -2.88
CA PHE A 174 3.47 -23.82 -2.05
C PHE A 174 2.34 -22.97 -2.63
N ASP A 175 1.12 -23.18 -2.15
CA ASP A 175 -0.02 -22.34 -2.54
C ASP A 175 0.01 -21.01 -1.78
N ARG A 176 0.31 -19.90 -2.49
CA ARG A 176 0.37 -18.58 -1.88
C ARG A 176 -0.97 -18.10 -1.29
N LEU A 177 -2.11 -18.65 -1.75
CA LEU A 177 -3.41 -18.34 -1.15
C LEU A 177 -3.49 -18.79 0.30
N SER A 178 -2.73 -19.82 0.70
CA SER A 178 -2.66 -20.28 2.09
C SER A 178 -2.15 -19.20 3.06
N LEU A 179 -1.47 -18.18 2.56
CA LEU A 179 -1.00 -17.04 3.37
C LEU A 179 -2.12 -16.08 3.80
N LEU A 180 -3.32 -16.24 3.25
CA LEU A 180 -4.44 -15.35 3.60
C LEU A 180 -4.72 -15.33 5.11
N ASN A 181 -4.71 -16.49 5.75
CA ASN A 181 -4.92 -16.60 7.20
C ASN A 181 -3.78 -15.98 8.02
N ASP A 182 -2.62 -15.77 7.43
CA ASP A 182 -1.47 -15.14 8.09
C ASP A 182 -1.47 -13.61 7.92
N ILE A 183 -1.99 -13.09 6.81
CA ILE A 183 -2.04 -11.65 6.58
C ILE A 183 -3.32 -11.00 7.13
N LEU A 184 -4.44 -11.71 7.21
CA LEU A 184 -5.69 -11.15 7.75
C LEU A 184 -5.56 -10.58 9.17
N PRO A 185 -4.82 -11.20 10.11
CA PRO A 185 -4.61 -10.61 11.43
C PRO A 185 -3.91 -9.24 11.38
N VAL A 186 -3.01 -9.04 10.42
CA VAL A 186 -2.34 -7.72 10.22
C VAL A 186 -3.34 -6.69 9.71
N TYR A 187 -4.18 -7.05 8.73
CA TYR A 187 -5.27 -6.18 8.28
C TYR A 187 -6.24 -5.83 9.41
N GLN A 188 -6.61 -6.80 10.23
CA GLN A 188 -7.46 -6.56 11.42
C GLN A 188 -6.81 -5.57 12.38
N GLN A 189 -5.51 -5.69 12.62
CA GLN A 189 -4.75 -4.76 13.45
C GLN A 189 -4.75 -3.35 12.87
N VAL A 190 -4.55 -3.20 11.56
CA VAL A 190 -4.62 -1.89 10.88
C VAL A 190 -6.01 -1.28 11.03
N LEU A 191 -7.06 -2.05 10.79
CA LEU A 191 -8.45 -1.58 10.92
C LEU A 191 -8.77 -1.17 12.38
N ALA A 192 -8.27 -1.91 13.36
CA ALA A 192 -8.42 -1.55 14.78
C ALA A 192 -7.71 -0.23 15.10
N GLU A 193 -6.50 -0.01 14.58
CA GLU A 193 -5.76 1.25 14.74
C GLU A 193 -6.49 2.43 14.06
N LEU A 194 -7.12 2.21 12.92
CA LEU A 194 -7.94 3.21 12.25
C LEU A 194 -9.22 3.52 13.04
N ALA A 195 -9.88 2.49 13.58
CA ALA A 195 -11.05 2.66 14.44
C ALA A 195 -10.74 3.49 15.70
N LYS A 196 -9.58 3.29 16.33
CA LYS A 196 -9.11 4.10 17.47
C LYS A 196 -8.97 5.59 17.12
N ARG A 197 -8.70 5.91 15.85
CA ARG A 197 -8.58 7.28 15.35
C ARG A 197 -9.93 7.90 14.96
N GLY A 198 -11.03 7.19 15.20
CA GLY A 198 -12.38 7.64 14.85
C GLY A 198 -12.72 7.54 13.36
N ILE A 199 -11.98 6.75 12.60
CA ILE A 199 -12.27 6.53 11.18
C ILE A 199 -13.55 5.71 11.04
N GLU A 200 -14.49 6.20 10.22
CA GLU A 200 -15.76 5.54 9.96
C GLU A 200 -15.69 4.60 8.75
N TRP A 201 -15.14 5.08 7.63
CA TRP A 201 -15.07 4.36 6.36
C TRP A 201 -13.62 4.07 5.96
N VAL A 202 -13.36 2.83 5.55
CA VAL A 202 -12.10 2.39 4.93
C VAL A 202 -12.40 1.79 3.57
N GLN A 203 -11.75 2.33 2.54
CA GLN A 203 -11.78 1.77 1.19
C GLN A 203 -10.77 0.64 1.09
N ILE A 204 -11.22 -0.53 0.59
CA ILE A 204 -10.35 -1.66 0.30
C ILE A 204 -10.47 -2.00 -1.18
N ASP A 205 -9.37 -1.89 -1.90
CA ASP A 205 -9.31 -2.12 -3.35
C ASP A 205 -9.03 -3.58 -3.65
N GLU A 206 -9.99 -4.23 -4.32
CA GLU A 206 -9.87 -5.62 -4.78
C GLU A 206 -10.08 -5.71 -6.30
N PRO A 207 -9.20 -5.10 -7.10
CA PRO A 207 -9.35 -5.14 -8.56
C PRO A 207 -9.23 -6.54 -9.16
N ALA A 208 -8.64 -7.51 -8.45
CA ALA A 208 -8.60 -8.90 -8.92
C ALA A 208 -9.99 -9.54 -9.05
N LEU A 209 -11.03 -8.99 -8.40
CA LEU A 209 -12.42 -9.47 -8.53
C LEU A 209 -12.97 -9.44 -9.96
N VAL A 210 -12.42 -8.60 -10.84
CA VAL A 210 -12.87 -8.52 -12.25
C VAL A 210 -12.21 -9.57 -13.14
N LEU A 211 -11.26 -10.34 -12.62
CA LEU A 211 -10.54 -11.36 -13.37
C LEU A 211 -11.28 -12.71 -13.32
N GLU A 212 -11.02 -13.55 -14.31
CA GLU A 212 -11.39 -14.96 -14.26
C GLU A 212 -10.48 -15.71 -13.28
N LEU A 213 -10.80 -15.62 -11.98
CA LEU A 213 -10.02 -16.27 -10.93
C LEU A 213 -10.37 -17.77 -10.81
N PRO A 214 -9.39 -18.62 -10.43
CA PRO A 214 -9.69 -19.99 -10.00
C PRO A 214 -10.69 -19.98 -8.85
N GLN A 215 -11.55 -21.00 -8.75
CA GLN A 215 -12.63 -21.06 -7.78
C GLN A 215 -12.15 -20.86 -6.33
N ALA A 216 -11.02 -21.46 -5.96
CA ALA A 216 -10.46 -21.30 -4.61
C ALA A 216 -10.18 -19.82 -4.24
N TRP A 217 -9.78 -19.01 -5.22
CA TRP A 217 -9.56 -17.58 -5.04
C TRP A 217 -10.87 -16.80 -4.88
N LEU A 218 -11.88 -17.14 -5.66
CA LEU A 218 -13.22 -16.56 -5.52
C LEU A 218 -13.82 -16.90 -4.14
N ASP A 219 -13.70 -18.15 -3.73
CA ASP A 219 -14.21 -18.63 -2.45
C ASP A 219 -13.51 -17.99 -1.24
N ALA A 220 -12.29 -17.46 -1.43
CA ALA A 220 -11.53 -16.82 -0.38
C ALA A 220 -12.07 -15.43 0.02
N TYR A 221 -12.81 -14.75 -0.85
CA TYR A 221 -13.31 -13.40 -0.55
C TYR A 221 -14.27 -13.37 0.62
N LYS A 222 -15.24 -14.26 0.65
CA LYS A 222 -16.25 -14.26 1.74
C LYS A 222 -15.62 -14.42 3.12
N PRO A 223 -14.83 -15.47 3.42
CA PRO A 223 -14.21 -15.61 4.75
C PRO A 223 -13.24 -14.49 5.07
N ALA A 224 -12.50 -13.96 4.07
CA ALA A 224 -11.61 -12.82 4.28
C ALA A 224 -12.37 -11.58 4.77
N TYR A 225 -13.45 -11.23 4.10
CA TYR A 225 -14.23 -10.04 4.44
C TYR A 225 -15.15 -10.25 5.64
N ASP A 226 -15.59 -11.45 5.94
CA ASP A 226 -16.23 -11.78 7.21
C ASP A 226 -15.27 -11.51 8.39
N ALA A 227 -13.99 -11.87 8.25
CA ALA A 227 -12.95 -11.61 9.25
C ALA A 227 -12.60 -10.13 9.43
N LEU A 228 -12.77 -9.31 8.40
CA LEU A 228 -12.41 -7.89 8.42
C LEU A 228 -13.55 -6.97 8.89
N GLN A 229 -14.75 -7.48 9.04
CA GLN A 229 -15.91 -6.70 9.50
C GLN A 229 -15.84 -6.41 10.99
N GLY A 230 -16.56 -5.36 11.41
CA GLY A 230 -16.84 -5.04 12.81
C GLY A 230 -16.04 -3.91 13.43
N GLN A 231 -14.92 -3.50 12.83
CA GLN A 231 -14.09 -2.39 13.33
C GLN A 231 -14.52 -1.04 12.74
N VAL A 232 -14.70 -1.02 11.42
CA VAL A 232 -15.04 0.14 10.60
C VAL A 232 -16.02 -0.29 9.51
N LYS A 233 -16.65 0.67 8.85
CA LYS A 233 -17.41 0.39 7.61
C LYS A 233 -16.42 0.20 6.45
N LEU A 234 -16.59 -0.89 5.71
CA LEU A 234 -15.73 -1.22 4.58
C LEU A 234 -16.40 -0.81 3.27
N LEU A 235 -15.67 -0.07 2.44
CA LEU A 235 -16.02 0.22 1.06
C LEU A 235 -15.16 -0.66 0.14
N LEU A 236 -15.71 -1.80 -0.26
CA LEU A 236 -15.04 -2.68 -1.23
C LEU A 236 -15.10 -2.03 -2.61
N THR A 237 -13.94 -1.84 -3.20
CA THR A 237 -13.80 -1.15 -4.48
C THR A 237 -13.13 -2.05 -5.50
N THR A 238 -13.71 -2.10 -6.68
CA THR A 238 -13.14 -2.76 -7.85
C THR A 238 -13.29 -1.86 -9.07
N TYR A 239 -12.46 -2.08 -10.09
CA TYR A 239 -12.42 -1.25 -11.30
C TYR A 239 -11.84 -2.06 -12.46
N PHE A 240 -11.75 -1.46 -13.65
CA PHE A 240 -11.35 -1.97 -14.95
C PHE A 240 -12.46 -2.67 -15.72
N GLU A 241 -13.22 -3.58 -15.09
CA GLU A 241 -14.32 -4.30 -15.71
C GLU A 241 -15.48 -4.52 -14.74
N GLY A 242 -16.59 -5.05 -15.22
CA GLY A 242 -17.71 -5.46 -14.38
C GLY A 242 -17.36 -6.73 -13.59
N VAL A 243 -17.96 -6.85 -12.40
CA VAL A 243 -17.90 -8.10 -11.63
C VAL A 243 -18.97 -9.04 -12.15
N THR A 244 -18.60 -10.27 -12.44
CA THR A 244 -19.58 -11.33 -12.80
C THR A 244 -20.36 -11.71 -11.53
N PRO A 245 -21.70 -11.76 -11.60
CA PRO A 245 -22.56 -12.14 -10.46
C PRO A 245 -22.24 -13.54 -9.92
#